data_aa9ec7bb22d93afdee71bb7bf604f40c
#
_entry.id   aa9ec7bb22d93afdee71bb7bf604f40c
#
_cell.length_a   1.000
_cell.length_b   1.000
_cell.length_c   1.000
_cell.angle_alpha   90.00
_cell.angle_beta   90.00
_cell.angle_gamma   90.00
#
_symmetry.space_group_name_H-M   'P 1'
#
loop_
_entity.id
_entity.type
_entity.pdbx_description
1 polymer ?
#
loop_
_entity_poly.entity_id
_entity_poly.type
_entity_poly.pdbx_seq_one_letter_code
_entity_poly.pdbx_strand_id
1 'polypeptide(L)'
;TFLEEMMKDLKYDVKGFFRVVYNSSSYQREAETFTPSLTQVDKGTYHFPGPVLRRMSAEQIWDSLVALTTADPESVIRRGAETYKQVMNVDPATLKSAEDILGWKDQWSKVSKLEKYSGEAVSRDDMVDGVEMFRASELKQPMPSDHFLRMFGQSDKQLIENQFTTGSAPQVMALLNGSITNAVLTSPDAYLIKEIAFGKGSKRDNVDKI
;
A
#
# COMPACT_ATOMS: atom_id res chain seq x y z
N THR A 1 -21.67 -13.23 16.86
CA THR A 1 -20.99 -12.12 17.57
C THR A 1 -21.44 -10.77 17.01
N PHE A 2 -21.33 -9.68 17.80
CA PHE A 2 -21.72 -8.33 17.39
C PHE A 2 -21.10 -7.92 16.03
N LEU A 3 -19.78 -8.16 15.84
CA LEU A 3 -19.09 -7.84 14.58
C LEU A 3 -19.59 -8.68 13.41
N GLU A 4 -19.98 -9.92 13.66
CA GLU A 4 -20.54 -10.79 12.63
C GLU A 4 -21.92 -10.30 12.18
N GLU A 5 -22.78 -9.92 13.11
CA GLU A 5 -24.10 -9.35 12.83
C GLU A 5 -23.96 -8.05 12.03
N MET A 6 -23.10 -7.15 12.48
CA MET A 6 -22.80 -5.91 11.77
C MET A 6 -22.31 -6.16 10.35
N MET A 7 -21.46 -7.16 10.11
CA MET A 7 -20.97 -7.50 8.76
C MET A 7 -22.11 -8.02 7.87
N LYS A 8 -23.05 -8.80 8.43
CA LYS A 8 -24.24 -9.27 7.71
C LYS A 8 -25.18 -8.11 7.35
N ASP A 9 -25.41 -7.20 8.28
CA ASP A 9 -26.26 -6.02 8.08
C ASP A 9 -25.69 -5.10 7.00
N LEU A 10 -24.37 -4.97 6.94
CA LEU A 10 -23.65 -4.26 5.88
C LEU A 10 -23.57 -5.05 4.57
N LYS A 11 -24.22 -6.22 4.47
CA LYS A 11 -24.19 -7.07 3.26
C LYS A 11 -22.77 -7.37 2.76
N TYR A 12 -21.85 -7.58 3.71
CA TYR A 12 -20.43 -7.84 3.46
C TYR A 12 -19.70 -6.69 2.75
N ASP A 13 -20.18 -5.45 2.86
CA ASP A 13 -19.40 -4.27 2.48
C ASP A 13 -18.21 -4.08 3.42
N VAL A 14 -17.06 -4.58 3.02
CA VAL A 14 -15.82 -4.55 3.81
C VAL A 14 -15.35 -3.11 4.07
N LYS A 15 -15.50 -2.21 3.09
CA LYS A 15 -15.11 -0.79 3.26
C LYS A 15 -16.02 -0.10 4.28
N GLY A 16 -17.32 -0.35 4.21
CA GLY A 16 -18.30 0.14 5.18
C GLY A 16 -18.01 -0.40 6.59
N PHE A 17 -17.70 -1.67 6.70
CA PHE A 17 -17.34 -2.30 7.97
C PHE A 17 -16.11 -1.64 8.61
N PHE A 18 -15.01 -1.50 7.88
CA PHE A 18 -13.81 -0.82 8.40
C PHE A 18 -14.08 0.64 8.77
N ARG A 19 -14.91 1.34 8.00
CA ARG A 19 -15.30 2.71 8.33
C ARG A 19 -16.00 2.79 9.69
N VAL A 20 -16.89 1.86 9.99
CA VAL A 20 -17.55 1.77 11.33
C VAL A 20 -16.54 1.43 12.41
N VAL A 21 -15.68 0.44 12.19
CA VAL A 21 -14.65 0.04 13.17
C VAL A 21 -13.70 1.19 13.49
N TYR A 22 -13.15 1.85 12.47
CA TYR A 22 -12.18 2.95 12.66
C TYR A 22 -12.80 4.18 13.33
N ASN A 23 -14.09 4.44 13.15
CA ASN A 23 -14.79 5.53 13.82
C ASN A 23 -15.37 5.12 15.20
N SER A 24 -15.15 3.89 15.66
CA SER A 24 -15.61 3.48 16.98
C SER A 24 -14.79 4.14 18.09
N SER A 25 -15.46 4.41 19.23
CA SER A 25 -14.80 4.99 20.41
C SER A 25 -13.65 4.11 20.92
N SER A 26 -13.72 2.80 20.69
CA SER A 26 -12.66 1.87 21.08
C SER A 26 -11.41 2.04 20.21
N TYR A 27 -11.57 2.23 18.90
CA TYR A 27 -10.46 2.40 17.99
C TYR A 27 -9.83 3.79 18.09
N GLN A 28 -10.62 4.81 18.38
CA GLN A 28 -10.20 6.22 18.50
C GLN A 28 -9.54 6.57 19.83
N ARG A 29 -9.29 5.58 20.70
CA ARG A 29 -8.53 5.80 21.93
C ARG A 29 -7.06 6.10 21.61
N GLU A 30 -6.40 6.81 22.53
CA GLU A 30 -4.96 7.04 22.47
C GLU A 30 -4.20 5.70 22.37
N ALA A 31 -3.19 5.67 21.51
CA ALA A 31 -2.41 4.45 21.32
C ALA A 31 -1.45 4.23 22.47
N GLU A 32 -1.38 2.99 22.96
CA GLU A 32 -0.55 2.57 24.07
C GLU A 32 0.73 1.89 23.58
N THR A 33 1.82 2.14 24.28
CA THR A 33 3.10 1.47 24.01
C THR A 33 3.21 0.10 24.67
N PHE A 34 2.32 -0.18 25.62
CA PHE A 34 2.32 -1.42 26.39
C PHE A 34 1.64 -2.55 25.62
N THR A 35 2.34 -3.68 25.50
CA THR A 35 1.77 -4.92 24.96
C THR A 35 1.38 -5.83 26.15
N PRO A 36 0.10 -6.20 26.31
CA PRO A 36 -0.34 -7.06 27.39
C PRO A 36 0.31 -8.44 27.27
N SER A 37 0.64 -9.06 28.40
CA SER A 37 1.08 -10.45 28.41
C SER A 37 -0.11 -11.39 28.14
N LEU A 38 0.16 -12.53 27.50
CA LEU A 38 -0.85 -13.57 27.28
C LEU A 38 -1.55 -13.97 28.58
N THR A 39 -0.80 -14.04 29.69
CA THR A 39 -1.32 -14.37 31.03
C THR A 39 -2.33 -13.35 31.53
N GLN A 40 -2.19 -12.07 31.19
CA GLN A 40 -3.18 -11.04 31.57
C GLN A 40 -4.46 -11.18 30.78
N VAL A 41 -4.34 -11.51 29.49
CA VAL A 41 -5.49 -11.74 28.59
C VAL A 41 -6.26 -12.99 29.04
N ASP A 42 -5.57 -14.10 29.27
CA ASP A 42 -6.17 -15.38 29.65
C ASP A 42 -6.90 -15.32 31.02
N LYS A 43 -6.37 -14.55 31.96
CA LYS A 43 -7.00 -14.35 33.27
C LYS A 43 -8.14 -13.34 33.27
N GLY A 44 -8.45 -12.73 32.13
CA GLY A 44 -9.49 -11.69 32.04
C GLY A 44 -9.15 -10.42 32.83
N THR A 45 -7.89 -10.23 33.21
CA THR A 45 -7.42 -9.05 33.95
C THR A 45 -7.00 -7.91 33.05
N TYR A 46 -6.96 -8.14 31.73
CA TYR A 46 -6.64 -7.12 30.74
C TYR A 46 -7.88 -6.32 30.38
N HIS A 47 -7.84 -5.06 30.69
CA HIS A 47 -8.82 -4.09 30.24
C HIS A 47 -8.21 -3.28 29.09
N PHE A 48 -8.81 -3.34 27.92
CA PHE A 48 -8.32 -2.65 26.71
C PHE A 48 -8.26 -1.12 26.92
N PRO A 49 -7.09 -0.51 27.14
CA PRO A 49 -6.97 0.93 27.33
C PRO A 49 -7.02 1.67 25.99
N GLY A 50 -6.44 1.09 24.96
CA GLY A 50 -6.34 1.64 23.61
C GLY A 50 -5.63 0.70 22.64
N PRO A 51 -5.53 1.07 21.37
CA PRO A 51 -4.75 0.33 20.38
C PRO A 51 -3.27 0.30 20.77
N VAL A 52 -2.60 -0.82 20.54
CA VAL A 52 -1.15 -0.91 20.77
C VAL A 52 -0.42 -0.25 19.61
N LEU A 53 0.49 0.66 19.94
CA LEU A 53 1.33 1.34 18.95
C LEU A 53 2.24 0.31 18.26
N ARG A 54 2.12 0.21 16.95
CA ARG A 54 2.93 -0.66 16.11
C ARG A 54 3.57 0.15 15.00
N ARG A 55 4.78 -0.26 14.62
CA ARG A 55 5.43 0.31 13.46
C ARG A 55 4.68 -0.07 12.18
N MET A 56 4.52 0.87 11.28
CA MET A 56 4.01 0.60 9.94
C MET A 56 5.01 -0.26 9.16
N SER A 57 4.51 -1.15 8.30
CA SER A 57 5.36 -1.86 7.35
C SER A 57 5.89 -0.91 6.28
N ALA A 58 6.93 -1.34 5.55
CA ALA A 58 7.52 -0.58 4.45
C ALA A 58 6.43 -0.22 3.41
N GLU A 59 5.56 -1.18 3.09
CA GLU A 59 4.48 -1.03 2.13
C GLU A 59 3.42 -0.05 2.62
N GLN A 60 3.07 -0.09 3.91
CA GLN A 60 2.11 0.85 4.49
C GLN A 60 2.63 2.28 4.47
N ILE A 61 3.92 2.49 4.81
CA ILE A 61 4.52 3.83 4.74
C ILE A 61 4.55 4.33 3.30
N TRP A 62 4.98 3.47 2.36
CA TRP A 62 5.04 3.79 0.95
C TRP A 62 3.67 4.16 0.40
N ASP A 63 2.66 3.33 0.60
CA ASP A 63 1.30 3.56 0.08
C ASP A 63 0.67 4.81 0.70
N SER A 64 1.01 5.14 1.96
CA SER A 64 0.59 6.39 2.58
C SER A 64 1.23 7.61 1.88
N LEU A 65 2.50 7.54 1.51
CA LEU A 65 3.17 8.60 0.75
C LEU A 65 2.61 8.73 -0.67
N VAL A 66 2.34 7.61 -1.34
CA VAL A 66 1.70 7.61 -2.67
C VAL A 66 0.32 8.26 -2.62
N ALA A 67 -0.47 8.00 -1.57
CA ALA A 67 -1.79 8.62 -1.40
C ALA A 67 -1.73 10.16 -1.25
N LEU A 68 -0.59 10.73 -0.82
CA LEU A 68 -0.39 12.17 -0.76
C LEU A 68 -0.01 12.79 -2.12
N THR A 69 0.52 11.97 -3.04
CA THR A 69 0.92 12.44 -4.38
C THR A 69 -0.19 12.35 -5.41
N THR A 70 -1.10 11.38 -5.26
CA THR A 70 -2.09 11.03 -6.27
C THR A 70 -3.50 10.99 -5.65
N ALA A 71 -4.47 11.67 -6.28
CA ALA A 71 -5.87 11.70 -5.81
C ALA A 71 -6.52 10.32 -5.82
N ASP A 72 -6.20 9.50 -6.82
CA ASP A 72 -6.69 8.13 -6.96
C ASP A 72 -5.53 7.17 -7.24
N PRO A 73 -4.86 6.68 -6.21
CA PRO A 73 -3.75 5.74 -6.37
C PRO A 73 -4.14 4.41 -7.05
N GLU A 74 -5.42 4.07 -7.03
CA GLU A 74 -5.92 2.84 -7.67
C GLU A 74 -6.03 2.97 -9.19
N SER A 75 -6.10 4.20 -9.71
CA SER A 75 -6.12 4.46 -11.16
C SER A 75 -4.75 4.31 -11.81
N VAL A 76 -3.69 4.40 -11.03
CA VAL A 76 -2.31 4.28 -11.51
C VAL A 76 -1.95 2.80 -11.62
N ILE A 77 -2.16 2.24 -12.80
CA ILE A 77 -1.92 0.81 -13.09
C ILE A 77 -0.63 0.67 -13.89
N ARG A 78 0.23 -0.24 -13.47
CA ARG A 78 1.46 -0.57 -14.18
C ARG A 78 1.15 -1.06 -15.60
N ARG A 79 1.92 -0.59 -16.59
CA ARG A 79 1.79 -1.06 -17.97
C ARG A 79 1.87 -2.60 -18.05
N GLY A 80 0.95 -3.19 -18.79
CA GLY A 80 0.84 -4.64 -18.94
C GLY A 80 0.05 -5.36 -17.84
N ALA A 81 -0.35 -4.67 -16.76
CA ALA A 81 -1.15 -5.29 -15.70
C ALA A 81 -2.48 -5.85 -16.22
N GLU A 82 -3.16 -5.15 -17.12
CA GLU A 82 -4.39 -5.64 -17.75
C GLU A 82 -4.15 -6.90 -18.59
N THR A 83 -3.09 -6.90 -19.41
CA THR A 83 -2.73 -8.07 -20.21
C THR A 83 -2.30 -9.24 -19.32
N TYR A 84 -1.57 -8.96 -18.24
CA TYR A 84 -1.22 -9.95 -17.23
C TYR A 84 -2.46 -10.55 -16.57
N LYS A 85 -3.40 -9.71 -16.13
CA LYS A 85 -4.66 -10.16 -15.54
C LYS A 85 -5.46 -11.03 -16.51
N GLN A 86 -5.55 -10.64 -17.79
CA GLN A 86 -6.22 -11.45 -18.82
C GLN A 86 -5.58 -12.83 -19.00
N VAL A 87 -4.24 -12.90 -19.04
CA VAL A 87 -3.51 -14.16 -19.20
C VAL A 87 -3.59 -15.03 -17.95
N MET A 88 -3.55 -14.43 -16.75
CA MET A 88 -3.61 -15.16 -15.48
C MET A 88 -5.02 -15.56 -15.08
N ASN A 89 -6.05 -14.91 -15.62
CA ASN A 89 -7.45 -15.21 -15.33
C ASN A 89 -8.03 -16.36 -16.21
N VAL A 90 -7.17 -17.13 -16.83
CA VAL A 90 -7.57 -18.32 -17.59
C VAL A 90 -7.89 -19.45 -16.60
N ASP A 91 -9.11 -19.98 -16.68
CA ASP A 91 -9.50 -21.16 -15.90
C ASP A 91 -8.66 -22.36 -16.36
N PRO A 92 -7.83 -22.97 -15.50
CA PRO A 92 -7.04 -24.15 -15.84
C PRO A 92 -7.88 -25.32 -16.39
N ALA A 93 -9.15 -25.40 -16.01
CA ALA A 93 -10.07 -26.44 -16.50
C ALA A 93 -10.39 -26.30 -18.01
N THR A 94 -10.12 -25.15 -18.61
CA THR A 94 -10.30 -24.92 -20.05
C THR A 94 -9.10 -25.41 -20.88
N LEU A 95 -7.94 -25.61 -20.25
CA LEU A 95 -6.71 -26.07 -20.91
C LEU A 95 -6.72 -27.58 -21.02
N LYS A 96 -7.39 -28.10 -22.04
CA LYS A 96 -7.61 -29.55 -22.21
C LYS A 96 -6.59 -30.27 -23.10
N SER A 97 -5.86 -29.54 -23.92
CA SER A 97 -4.87 -30.06 -24.85
C SER A 97 -3.47 -29.55 -24.56
N ALA A 98 -2.45 -30.27 -25.05
CA ALA A 98 -1.07 -29.76 -24.98
C ALA A 98 -0.88 -28.47 -25.78
N GLU A 99 -1.64 -28.30 -26.85
CA GLU A 99 -1.64 -27.08 -27.69
C GLU A 99 -2.20 -25.91 -26.95
N ASP A 100 -3.28 -26.07 -26.17
CA ASP A 100 -3.84 -25.00 -25.32
C ASP A 100 -2.82 -24.53 -24.27
N ILE A 101 -2.13 -25.50 -23.63
CA ILE A 101 -1.10 -25.18 -22.63
C ILE A 101 0.10 -24.47 -23.23
N LEU A 102 0.54 -24.88 -24.43
CA LEU A 102 1.62 -24.21 -25.14
C LEU A 102 1.23 -22.82 -25.59
N GLY A 103 0.02 -22.63 -26.10
CA GLY A 103 -0.52 -21.31 -26.47
C GLY A 103 -0.61 -20.37 -25.28
N TRP A 104 -1.08 -20.86 -24.13
CA TRP A 104 -1.10 -20.09 -22.87
C TRP A 104 0.32 -19.74 -22.40
N LYS A 105 1.26 -20.69 -22.43
CA LYS A 105 2.67 -20.46 -22.09
C LYS A 105 3.31 -19.39 -22.99
N ASP A 106 2.98 -19.36 -24.27
CA ASP A 106 3.47 -18.36 -25.22
C ASP A 106 2.93 -16.95 -24.89
N GLN A 107 1.64 -16.86 -24.56
CA GLN A 107 1.03 -15.60 -24.12
C GLN A 107 1.67 -15.13 -22.82
N TRP A 108 1.83 -16.02 -21.84
CA TRP A 108 2.51 -15.72 -20.58
C TRP A 108 3.96 -15.24 -20.80
N SER A 109 4.70 -15.87 -21.71
CA SER A 109 6.06 -15.47 -22.07
C SER A 109 6.12 -14.07 -22.68
N LYS A 110 5.14 -13.70 -23.50
CA LYS A 110 5.02 -12.35 -24.08
C LYS A 110 4.75 -11.30 -22.99
N VAL A 111 3.82 -11.61 -22.08
CA VAL A 111 3.50 -10.70 -20.95
C VAL A 111 4.67 -10.56 -19.99
N SER A 112 5.37 -11.64 -19.65
CA SER A 112 6.54 -11.58 -18.77
C SER A 112 7.72 -10.82 -19.38
N LYS A 113 7.81 -10.82 -20.72
CA LYS A 113 8.77 -9.97 -21.43
C LYS A 113 8.36 -8.49 -21.37
N LEU A 114 7.08 -8.18 -21.58
CA LEU A 114 6.55 -6.83 -21.41
C LEU A 114 6.79 -6.31 -19.99
N GLU A 115 6.61 -7.16 -18.97
CA GLU A 115 6.90 -6.80 -17.60
C GLU A 115 8.39 -6.50 -17.35
N LYS A 116 9.29 -7.25 -17.98
CA LYS A 116 10.74 -6.97 -17.93
C LYS A 116 11.13 -5.67 -18.63
N TYR A 117 10.46 -5.32 -19.71
CA TYR A 117 10.70 -4.09 -20.48
C TYR A 117 9.89 -2.89 -20.01
N SER A 118 8.88 -3.08 -19.18
CA SER A 118 8.05 -1.99 -18.65
C SER A 118 8.80 -1.06 -17.68
N GLY A 119 10.06 -1.36 -17.35
CA GLY A 119 10.94 -0.39 -16.70
C GLY A 119 11.31 0.82 -17.55
N GLU A 120 11.01 0.82 -18.87
CA GLU A 120 11.39 1.91 -19.77
C GLU A 120 10.27 2.88 -20.17
N ALA A 121 9.03 2.65 -19.76
CA ALA A 121 7.94 3.50 -20.22
C ALA A 121 6.82 3.69 -19.20
N VAL A 122 7.18 4.06 -18.00
CA VAL A 122 6.27 4.74 -17.09
C VAL A 122 5.94 6.08 -17.73
N SER A 123 4.66 6.42 -17.86
CA SER A 123 4.26 7.74 -18.33
C SER A 123 4.89 8.79 -17.40
N ARG A 124 5.32 9.94 -17.94
CA ARG A 124 5.76 11.05 -17.09
C ARG A 124 4.71 11.44 -16.06
N ASP A 125 3.45 11.22 -16.38
CA ASP A 125 2.30 11.52 -15.49
C ASP A 125 2.21 10.59 -14.28
N ASP A 126 2.86 9.42 -14.33
CA ASP A 126 2.92 8.44 -13.24
C ASP A 126 4.16 8.62 -12.34
N MET A 127 4.97 9.62 -12.63
CA MET A 127 6.21 9.94 -11.90
C MET A 127 6.10 11.31 -11.22
N VAL A 128 6.47 11.38 -9.97
CA VAL A 128 6.66 12.64 -9.25
C VAL A 128 8.15 12.80 -8.97
N ASP A 129 8.76 13.83 -9.55
CA ASP A 129 10.22 14.10 -9.48
C ASP A 129 11.10 12.87 -9.80
N GLY A 130 10.71 12.10 -10.80
CA GLY A 130 11.45 10.92 -11.24
C GLY A 130 11.24 9.66 -10.38
N VAL A 131 10.32 9.69 -9.41
CA VAL A 131 9.95 8.53 -8.59
C VAL A 131 8.63 7.94 -9.09
N GLU A 132 8.61 6.63 -9.36
CA GLU A 132 7.41 5.90 -9.75
C GLU A 132 6.44 5.82 -8.56
N MET A 133 5.25 6.43 -8.67
CA MET A 133 4.23 6.51 -7.61
C MET A 133 3.16 5.43 -7.74
N PHE A 134 3.58 4.19 -7.94
CA PHE A 134 2.69 3.04 -7.91
C PHE A 134 2.49 2.53 -6.49
N ARG A 135 1.37 1.88 -6.23
CA ARG A 135 1.17 1.10 -5.01
C ARG A 135 2.30 0.09 -4.80
N ALA A 136 2.65 -0.18 -3.56
CA ALA A 136 3.69 -1.16 -3.24
C ALA A 136 3.42 -2.55 -3.84
N SER A 137 2.14 -2.93 -3.98
CA SER A 137 1.71 -4.18 -4.62
C SER A 137 2.00 -4.25 -6.12
N GLU A 138 2.07 -3.09 -6.79
CA GLU A 138 2.34 -2.99 -8.24
C GLU A 138 3.84 -2.88 -8.55
N LEU A 139 4.65 -2.60 -7.53
CA LEU A 139 6.09 -2.52 -7.66
C LEU A 139 6.73 -3.90 -7.69
N LYS A 140 7.93 -3.97 -8.26
CA LYS A 140 8.72 -5.18 -8.34
C LYS A 140 9.15 -5.67 -6.95
N GLN A 141 9.06 -6.96 -6.70
CA GLN A 141 9.48 -7.56 -5.43
C GLN A 141 10.56 -8.63 -5.68
N PRO A 142 11.73 -8.50 -5.03
CA PRO A 142 12.16 -7.37 -4.21
C PRO A 142 12.59 -6.15 -5.04
N MET A 143 12.44 -4.95 -4.49
CA MET A 143 13.02 -3.74 -5.06
C MET A 143 14.55 -3.71 -4.87
N PRO A 144 15.31 -2.91 -5.66
CA PRO A 144 16.72 -2.69 -5.45
C PRO A 144 17.06 -2.24 -4.04
N SER A 145 18.29 -2.50 -3.58
CA SER A 145 18.72 -2.25 -2.18
C SER A 145 18.66 -0.78 -1.76
N ASP A 146 18.78 0.13 -2.68
CA ASP A 146 18.72 1.59 -2.50
C ASP A 146 17.29 2.16 -2.55
N HIS A 147 16.32 1.34 -2.94
CA HIS A 147 14.93 1.77 -2.98
C HIS A 147 14.33 1.91 -1.58
N PHE A 148 13.45 2.91 -1.40
CA PHE A 148 12.77 3.20 -0.12
C PHE A 148 12.17 1.96 0.54
N LEU A 149 11.42 1.16 -0.19
CA LEU A 149 10.79 -0.06 0.33
C LEU A 149 11.83 -1.03 0.93
N ARG A 150 12.97 -1.26 0.24
CA ARG A 150 14.03 -2.13 0.76
C ARG A 150 14.69 -1.56 2.00
N MET A 151 14.91 -0.25 2.04
CA MET A 151 15.49 0.45 3.18
C MET A 151 14.58 0.33 4.42
N PHE A 152 13.26 0.31 4.24
CA PHE A 152 12.28 0.17 5.33
C PHE A 152 11.93 -1.27 5.68
N GLY A 153 12.55 -2.25 5.04
CA GLY A 153 12.37 -3.68 5.34
C GLY A 153 11.25 -4.35 4.55
N GLN A 154 11.10 -3.98 3.27
CA GLN A 154 10.23 -4.73 2.36
C GLN A 154 10.55 -6.21 2.45
N SER A 155 9.53 -7.03 2.72
CA SER A 155 9.71 -8.48 2.74
C SER A 155 10.04 -9.01 1.34
N ASP A 156 10.93 -9.99 1.30
CA ASP A 156 11.22 -10.76 0.10
C ASP A 156 10.32 -12.00 0.10
N LYS A 157 9.92 -12.46 -1.08
CA LYS A 157 9.19 -13.74 -1.23
C LYS A 157 9.97 -14.93 -0.67
N GLN A 158 11.29 -14.82 -0.56
CA GLN A 158 12.18 -15.86 -0.03
C GLN A 158 12.50 -15.69 1.46
N LEU A 159 12.40 -14.46 2.01
CA LEU A 159 12.76 -14.13 3.38
C LEU A 159 11.63 -13.31 4.00
N ILE A 160 10.63 -13.97 4.55
CA ILE A 160 9.47 -13.36 5.21
C ILE A 160 9.87 -12.59 6.48
N GLU A 161 11.04 -12.86 7.04
CA GLU A 161 11.51 -12.32 8.33
C GLU A 161 12.19 -10.95 8.24
N ASN A 162 12.26 -10.30 7.08
CA ASN A 162 12.96 -9.01 6.90
C ASN A 162 12.18 -7.77 7.38
N GLN A 163 11.11 -7.92 8.13
CA GLN A 163 10.48 -6.77 8.76
C GLN A 163 11.38 -6.23 9.88
N PHE A 164 12.02 -5.09 9.62
CA PHE A 164 12.73 -4.36 10.68
C PHE A 164 11.74 -3.88 11.75
N THR A 165 11.84 -4.44 12.92
CA THR A 165 11.04 -4.02 14.09
C THR A 165 11.57 -2.75 14.74
N THR A 166 12.86 -2.45 14.54
CA THR A 166 13.55 -1.28 15.10
C THR A 166 13.84 -0.24 14.02
N GLY A 167 13.70 1.04 14.38
CA GLY A 167 14.08 2.15 13.52
C GLY A 167 15.59 2.28 13.40
N SER A 168 16.08 2.76 12.26
CA SER A 168 17.49 3.08 12.04
C SER A 168 17.67 4.54 11.61
N ALA A 169 18.85 5.09 11.87
CA ALA A 169 19.17 6.46 11.48
C ALA A 169 19.01 6.69 9.96
N PRO A 170 19.45 5.78 9.06
CA PRO A 170 19.20 5.92 7.63
C PRO A 170 17.70 6.02 7.25
N GLN A 171 16.82 5.29 7.95
CA GLN A 171 15.39 5.37 7.69
C GLN A 171 14.80 6.73 8.09
N VAL A 172 15.24 7.28 9.23
CA VAL A 172 14.85 8.63 9.66
C VAL A 172 15.34 9.66 8.64
N MET A 173 16.57 9.55 8.19
CA MET A 173 17.14 10.45 7.18
C MET A 173 16.38 10.33 5.84
N ALA A 174 15.98 9.14 5.43
CA ALA A 174 15.19 8.94 4.23
C ALA A 174 13.79 9.57 4.33
N LEU A 175 13.16 9.55 5.52
CA LEU A 175 11.88 10.24 5.73
C LEU A 175 12.03 11.76 5.79
N LEU A 176 13.15 12.29 6.29
CA LEU A 176 13.36 13.72 6.39
C LEU A 176 13.86 14.35 5.07
N ASN A 177 14.72 13.65 4.34
CA ASN A 177 15.45 14.20 3.20
C ASN A 177 15.42 13.27 1.97
N GLY A 178 14.65 12.18 2.01
CA GLY A 178 14.58 11.24 0.90
C GLY A 178 13.88 11.83 -0.32
N SER A 179 14.19 11.30 -1.51
CA SER A 179 13.62 11.75 -2.78
C SER A 179 12.10 11.68 -2.80
N ILE A 180 11.52 10.60 -2.28
CA ILE A 180 10.06 10.45 -2.25
C ILE A 180 9.38 11.47 -1.31
N THR A 181 9.92 11.68 -0.11
CA THR A 181 9.35 12.66 0.83
C THR A 181 9.48 14.07 0.28
N ASN A 182 10.63 14.36 -0.33
CA ASN A 182 10.84 15.63 -1.00
C ASN A 182 9.86 15.83 -2.17
N ALA A 183 9.67 14.81 -3.00
CA ALA A 183 8.68 14.83 -4.08
C ALA A 183 7.26 15.12 -3.58
N VAL A 184 6.83 14.47 -2.49
CA VAL A 184 5.52 14.71 -1.87
C VAL A 184 5.36 16.17 -1.40
N LEU A 185 6.41 16.74 -0.81
CA LEU A 185 6.34 18.06 -0.15
C LEU A 185 6.63 19.24 -1.10
N THR A 186 7.36 19.03 -2.18
CA THR A 186 7.86 20.12 -3.03
C THR A 186 7.34 20.07 -4.46
N SER A 187 6.88 18.91 -4.94
CA SER A 187 6.38 18.83 -6.31
C SER A 187 5.05 19.57 -6.47
N PRO A 188 4.95 20.51 -7.41
CA PRO A 188 3.70 21.20 -7.70
C PRO A 188 2.62 20.24 -8.25
N ASP A 189 3.03 19.08 -8.73
CA ASP A 189 2.14 18.05 -9.27
C ASP A 189 1.58 17.11 -8.21
N ALA A 190 2.14 17.11 -7.00
CA ALA A 190 1.62 16.31 -5.90
C ALA A 190 0.20 16.75 -5.52
N TYR A 191 -0.70 15.78 -5.36
CA TYR A 191 -2.10 16.02 -5.02
C TYR A 191 -2.26 16.89 -3.78
N LEU A 192 -1.52 16.58 -2.71
CA LEU A 192 -1.53 17.34 -1.47
C LEU A 192 -1.20 18.82 -1.71
N ILE A 193 -0.18 19.11 -2.51
CA ILE A 193 0.23 20.50 -2.81
C ILE A 193 -0.83 21.20 -3.65
N LYS A 194 -1.42 20.50 -4.65
CA LYS A 194 -2.51 21.05 -5.47
C LYS A 194 -3.72 21.43 -4.61
N GLU A 195 -4.14 20.55 -3.70
CA GLU A 195 -5.28 20.82 -2.82
C GLU A 195 -5.02 21.97 -1.83
N ILE A 196 -3.83 22.03 -1.25
CA ILE A 196 -3.48 23.10 -0.29
C ILE A 196 -3.26 24.44 -0.99
N ALA A 197 -2.49 24.46 -2.08
CA ALA A 197 -2.06 25.70 -2.73
C ALA A 197 -3.12 26.28 -3.66
N PHE A 198 -3.87 25.43 -4.37
CA PHE A 198 -4.79 25.83 -5.44
C PHE A 198 -6.24 25.43 -5.16
N GLY A 199 -6.53 24.76 -4.06
CA GLY A 199 -7.89 24.37 -3.65
C GLY A 199 -8.78 25.61 -3.48
N LYS A 200 -10.01 25.55 -3.98
CA LYS A 200 -11.03 26.59 -3.83
C LYS A 200 -11.64 26.55 -2.43
N GLY A 201 -11.02 27.14 -1.46
CA GLY A 201 -11.52 27.20 -0.10
C GLY A 201 -10.64 28.07 0.80
N SER A 202 -11.08 28.29 2.05
CA SER A 202 -10.18 28.89 3.03
C SER A 202 -9.04 27.88 3.31
N LYS A 203 -7.89 28.36 3.79
CA LYS A 203 -6.77 27.48 4.19
C LYS A 203 -7.22 26.39 5.16
N ARG A 204 -8.19 26.69 6.01
CA ARG A 204 -8.76 25.75 6.98
C ARG A 204 -9.61 24.69 6.32
N ASP A 205 -10.47 25.07 5.38
CA ASP A 205 -11.32 24.14 4.63
C ASP A 205 -10.50 23.21 3.75
N ASN A 206 -9.35 23.64 3.27
CA ASN A 206 -8.46 22.79 2.45
C ASN A 206 -7.69 21.78 3.31
N VAL A 207 -7.34 22.12 4.54
CA VAL A 207 -6.73 21.18 5.50
C VAL A 207 -7.73 20.13 5.98
N ASP A 208 -8.99 20.50 6.17
CA ASP A 208 -10.03 19.57 6.62
C ASP A 208 -10.43 18.52 5.55
N LYS A 209 -9.98 18.68 4.29
CA LYS A 209 -10.22 17.75 3.18
C LYS A 209 -9.12 16.68 3.00
N ILE A 210 -7.99 16.83 3.68
CA ILE A 210 -6.84 15.94 3.63
C ILE A 210 -6.92 14.92 4.77
#